data_f2afc90ff73aab4f41c4c785d0366e90
#
_entry.id   f2afc90ff73aab4f41c4c785d0366e90
#
_cell.length_a   1.000
_cell.length_b   1.000
_cell.length_c   1.000
_cell.angle_alpha   90.00
_cell.angle_beta   90.00
_cell.angle_gamma   90.00
#
_symmetry.space_group_name_H-M   'P 1'
#
loop_
_entity.id
_entity.type
_entity.pdbx_description
1 polymer ?
#
loop_
_entity_poly.entity_id
_entity_poly.type
_entity_poly.pdbx_seq_one_letter_code
_entity_poly.pdbx_strand_id
1 'polypeptide(L)'
;MIERLKAWLTEEQGELSGGRDELQLAVAALLMEAAAVGNHLSEAERSVVRRLLERRFGLSENAADALALAGERRAQRSTQLFGFARTINERCSPERRRELIEMLWEVAYADGGLDPLEDAMLRTVGGLIDVSDHERGEARLRVLRRLGIAETG
;
A
#
# COMPACT_ATOMS: atom_id res chain seq x y z
N MET A 1 11.06 18.93 6.49
CA MET A 1 11.28 18.25 5.22
C MET A 1 12.70 17.75 5.05
N ILE A 2 13.68 18.60 5.28
CA ILE A 2 15.08 18.21 5.19
C ILE A 2 15.43 17.12 6.21
N GLU A 3 14.85 17.20 7.39
CA GLU A 3 15.07 16.20 8.43
C GLU A 3 14.52 14.83 8.06
N ARG A 4 13.38 14.79 7.40
CA ARG A 4 12.79 13.54 6.93
C ARG A 4 13.62 12.94 5.80
N LEU A 5 14.12 13.78 4.91
CA LEU A 5 14.97 13.34 3.83
C LEU A 5 16.30 12.80 4.38
N LYS A 6 16.87 13.49 5.37
CA LYS A 6 18.08 13.01 6.04
C LYS A 6 17.83 11.70 6.77
N ALA A 7 16.71 11.59 7.48
CA ALA A 7 16.35 10.38 8.15
C ALA A 7 16.18 9.23 7.15
N TRP A 8 15.54 9.51 6.02
CA TRP A 8 15.33 8.51 4.99
C TRP A 8 16.66 8.08 4.36
N LEU A 9 17.54 9.02 4.04
CA LEU A 9 18.86 8.72 3.48
C LEU A 9 19.74 7.98 4.49
N THR A 10 19.68 8.38 5.75
CA THR A 10 20.40 7.71 6.82
C THR A 10 19.90 6.29 7.01
N GLU A 11 18.60 6.13 6.90
CA GLU A 11 17.95 4.84 6.99
C GLU A 11 18.37 3.92 5.85
N GLU A 12 18.52 4.46 4.66
CA GLU A 12 18.97 3.70 3.51
C GLU A 12 20.41 3.21 3.67
N GLN A 13 21.21 3.95 4.41
CA GLN A 13 22.62 3.65 4.61
C GLN A 13 22.90 2.91 5.91
N GLY A 14 21.96 2.91 6.84
CA GLY A 14 22.18 2.42 8.17
C GLY A 14 21.34 1.24 8.57
N GLU A 15 21.92 0.43 9.40
CA GLU A 15 21.25 -0.71 10.01
C GLU A 15 20.12 -0.28 10.93
N LEU A 16 20.15 0.96 11.38
CA LEU A 16 19.19 1.50 12.35
C LEU A 16 17.79 1.60 11.82
N SER A 17 17.66 1.62 10.52
CA SER A 17 16.37 1.82 9.88
C SER A 17 15.84 0.56 9.24
N GLY A 18 16.52 -0.55 9.42
CA GLY A 18 16.10 -1.81 8.83
C GLY A 18 14.62 -2.08 9.02
N GLY A 19 14.10 -1.77 10.21
CA GLY A 19 12.70 -1.96 10.50
C GLY A 19 11.78 -1.03 9.75
N ARG A 20 12.17 0.21 9.63
CA ARG A 20 11.37 1.23 8.97
C ARG A 20 11.42 1.09 7.45
N ASP A 21 12.60 0.81 6.92
CA ASP A 21 12.78 0.53 5.50
C ASP A 21 12.02 -0.73 5.09
N GLU A 22 12.07 -1.75 5.94
CA GLU A 22 11.33 -2.98 5.68
C GLU A 22 9.84 -2.73 5.63
N LEU A 23 9.31 -1.91 6.53
CA LEU A 23 7.91 -1.58 6.54
C LEU A 23 7.51 -0.78 5.30
N GLN A 24 8.27 0.25 4.98
CA GLN A 24 7.98 1.07 3.81
C GLN A 24 8.01 0.21 2.54
N LEU A 25 9.02 -0.64 2.43
CA LEU A 25 9.16 -1.51 1.28
C LEU A 25 8.04 -2.54 1.21
N ALA A 26 7.64 -3.11 2.36
CA ALA A 26 6.54 -4.07 2.40
C ALA A 26 5.22 -3.41 1.99
N VAL A 27 4.95 -2.20 2.47
CA VAL A 27 3.76 -1.46 2.09
C VAL A 27 3.77 -1.13 0.59
N ALA A 28 4.90 -0.62 0.10
CA ALA A 28 5.03 -0.30 -1.33
C ALA A 28 4.86 -1.54 -2.20
N ALA A 29 5.47 -2.66 -1.82
CA ALA A 29 5.34 -3.91 -2.55
C ALA A 29 3.89 -4.39 -2.59
N LEU A 30 3.20 -4.31 -1.46
CA LEU A 30 1.81 -4.73 -1.37
C LEU A 30 0.90 -3.85 -2.23
N LEU A 31 1.11 -2.53 -2.19
CA LEU A 31 0.33 -1.61 -3.04
C LEU A 31 0.58 -1.87 -4.52
N MET A 32 1.82 -2.12 -4.90
CA MET A 32 2.16 -2.42 -6.29
C MET A 32 1.60 -3.77 -6.73
N GLU A 33 1.59 -4.75 -5.83
CA GLU A 33 0.99 -6.05 -6.10
C GLU A 33 -0.51 -5.90 -6.36
N ALA A 34 -1.18 -5.08 -5.54
CA ALA A 34 -2.60 -4.78 -5.73
C ALA A 34 -2.84 -4.08 -7.06
N ALA A 35 -1.99 -3.12 -7.39
CA ALA A 35 -2.12 -2.36 -8.63
C ALA A 35 -1.90 -3.24 -9.87
N ALA A 36 -1.07 -4.25 -9.76
CA ALA A 36 -0.74 -5.15 -10.88
C ALA A 36 -1.74 -6.29 -11.06
N VAL A 37 -2.66 -6.47 -10.14
CA VAL A 37 -3.68 -7.51 -10.24
C VAL A 37 -4.52 -7.26 -11.49
N GLY A 38 -4.77 -8.30 -12.26
CA GLY A 38 -5.56 -8.18 -13.49
C GLY A 38 -4.74 -7.90 -14.73
N ASN A 39 -3.42 -8.00 -14.67
CA ASN A 39 -2.47 -7.95 -15.78
C ASN A 39 -1.84 -6.63 -16.15
N HIS A 40 -2.31 -5.51 -15.62
CA HIS A 40 -1.85 -4.25 -16.17
C HIS A 40 -1.76 -3.15 -15.14
N LEU A 41 -0.55 -2.72 -14.89
CA LEU A 41 -0.31 -1.58 -14.03
C LEU A 41 -0.45 -0.30 -14.84
N SER A 42 -1.56 0.41 -14.65
CA SER A 42 -1.82 1.65 -15.38
C SER A 42 -1.05 2.83 -14.76
N GLU A 43 -0.91 3.91 -15.54
CA GLU A 43 -0.33 5.14 -15.03
C GLU A 43 -1.18 5.73 -13.89
N ALA A 44 -2.50 5.60 -14.00
CA ALA A 44 -3.40 6.05 -12.94
C ALA A 44 -3.11 5.33 -11.63
N GLU A 45 -2.93 4.02 -11.70
CA GLU A 45 -2.60 3.22 -10.52
C GLU A 45 -1.23 3.57 -9.95
N ARG A 46 -0.22 3.76 -10.81
CA ARG A 46 1.11 4.18 -10.35
C ARG A 46 1.06 5.51 -9.64
N SER A 47 0.31 6.46 -10.17
CA SER A 47 0.16 7.78 -9.56
C SER A 47 -0.52 7.70 -8.20
N VAL A 48 -1.53 6.85 -8.08
CA VAL A 48 -2.21 6.65 -6.79
C VAL A 48 -1.26 6.06 -5.78
N VAL A 49 -0.49 5.03 -6.14
CA VAL A 49 0.48 4.41 -5.24
C VAL A 49 1.51 5.45 -4.77
N ARG A 50 2.07 6.23 -5.69
CA ARG A 50 3.04 7.26 -5.33
C ARG A 50 2.46 8.26 -4.32
N ARG A 51 1.27 8.78 -4.59
CA ARG A 51 0.63 9.76 -3.70
C ARG A 51 0.34 9.18 -2.32
N LEU A 52 -0.07 7.92 -2.28
CA LEU A 52 -0.32 7.24 -1.02
C LEU A 52 0.96 7.11 -0.19
N LEU A 53 2.06 6.76 -0.84
CA LEU A 53 3.36 6.66 -0.18
C LEU A 53 3.86 8.02 0.29
N GLU A 54 3.66 9.06 -0.50
CA GLU A 54 3.98 10.43 -0.10
C GLU A 54 3.29 10.79 1.21
N ARG A 55 1.98 10.59 1.24
CA ARG A 55 1.17 10.96 2.41
C ARG A 55 1.46 10.09 3.61
N ARG A 56 1.59 8.79 3.38
CA ARG A 56 1.74 7.84 4.47
C ARG A 56 3.07 7.97 5.20
N PHE A 57 4.13 8.20 4.44
CA PHE A 57 5.48 8.25 4.99
C PHE A 57 6.08 9.66 4.97
N GLY A 58 5.34 10.65 4.53
CA GLY A 58 5.82 12.02 4.50
C GLY A 58 6.99 12.20 3.54
N LEU A 59 6.94 11.56 2.38
CA LEU A 59 8.03 11.58 1.41
C LEU A 59 7.82 12.66 0.36
N SER A 60 8.94 13.11 -0.23
CA SER A 60 8.89 13.93 -1.42
C SER A 60 8.40 13.09 -2.60
N GLU A 61 8.00 13.74 -3.68
CA GLU A 61 7.58 13.05 -4.89
C GLU A 61 8.67 12.10 -5.40
N ASN A 62 9.93 12.57 -5.45
CA ASN A 62 11.03 11.74 -5.92
C ASN A 62 11.29 10.54 -5.01
N ALA A 63 11.23 10.75 -3.71
CA ALA A 63 11.44 9.65 -2.76
C ALA A 63 10.30 8.63 -2.85
N ALA A 64 9.07 9.11 -3.03
CA ALA A 64 7.93 8.22 -3.18
C ALA A 64 8.00 7.41 -4.49
N ASP A 65 8.44 8.04 -5.58
CA ASP A 65 8.65 7.34 -6.86
C ASP A 65 9.71 6.26 -6.70
N ALA A 66 10.81 6.56 -6.03
CA ALA A 66 11.87 5.60 -5.79
C ALA A 66 11.38 4.43 -4.94
N LEU A 67 10.58 4.72 -3.92
CA LEU A 67 10.01 3.68 -3.07
C LEU A 67 9.01 2.81 -3.84
N ALA A 68 8.16 3.43 -4.65
CA ALA A 68 7.20 2.70 -5.47
C ALA A 68 7.91 1.75 -6.43
N LEU A 69 8.98 2.22 -7.07
CA LEU A 69 9.76 1.38 -7.97
C LEU A 69 10.44 0.23 -7.24
N ALA A 70 11.00 0.49 -6.07
CA ALA A 70 11.60 -0.55 -5.24
C ALA A 70 10.56 -1.58 -4.82
N GLY A 71 9.36 -1.12 -4.47
CA GLY A 71 8.24 -2.00 -4.13
C GLY A 71 7.81 -2.87 -5.29
N GLU A 72 7.73 -2.28 -6.48
CA GLU A 72 7.39 -3.02 -7.69
C GLU A 72 8.41 -4.13 -7.97
N ARG A 73 9.69 -3.81 -7.86
CA ARG A 73 10.75 -4.80 -8.06
C ARG A 73 10.68 -5.91 -7.02
N ARG A 74 10.39 -5.55 -5.78
CA ARG A 74 10.27 -6.53 -4.72
C ARG A 74 9.08 -7.46 -4.98
N ALA A 75 7.96 -6.91 -5.39
CA ALA A 75 6.77 -7.68 -5.71
C ALA A 75 7.01 -8.64 -6.87
N GLN A 76 7.77 -8.22 -7.86
CA GLN A 76 8.10 -9.06 -9.02
C GLN A 76 9.01 -10.22 -8.65
N ARG A 77 9.89 -10.03 -7.67
CA ARG A 77 10.81 -11.09 -7.24
C ARG A 77 10.17 -12.09 -6.28
N SER A 78 9.14 -11.68 -5.61
CA SER A 78 8.52 -12.49 -4.58
C SER A 78 7.02 -12.50 -4.79
N THR A 79 6.46 -13.67 -4.93
CA THR A 79 5.00 -13.83 -4.99
C THR A 79 4.41 -14.01 -3.60
N GLN A 80 5.20 -13.76 -2.55
CA GLN A 80 4.79 -14.06 -1.19
C GLN A 80 4.12 -12.87 -0.51
N LEU A 81 2.81 -12.76 -0.70
CA LEU A 81 2.00 -11.85 0.09
C LEU A 81 2.19 -12.05 1.59
N PHE A 82 2.42 -13.30 2.00
CA PHE A 82 2.66 -13.64 3.40
C PHE A 82 3.82 -12.89 4.01
N GLY A 83 4.92 -12.74 3.26
CA GLY A 83 6.09 -12.03 3.75
C GLY A 83 5.81 -10.56 4.01
N PHE A 84 5.11 -9.91 3.08
CA PHE A 84 4.73 -8.51 3.23
C PHE A 84 3.75 -8.33 4.39
N ALA A 85 2.74 -9.20 4.44
CA ALA A 85 1.73 -9.15 5.50
C ALA A 85 2.35 -9.38 6.88
N ARG A 86 3.31 -10.28 6.97
CA ARG A 86 4.01 -10.54 8.22
C ARG A 86 4.74 -9.31 8.73
N THR A 87 5.48 -8.63 7.87
CA THR A 87 6.17 -7.39 8.23
C THR A 87 5.18 -6.35 8.73
N ILE A 88 4.06 -6.20 8.04
CA ILE A 88 3.02 -5.25 8.40
C ILE A 88 2.42 -5.60 9.77
N ASN A 89 2.12 -6.87 10.02
CA ASN A 89 1.59 -7.31 11.30
C ASN A 89 2.54 -7.04 12.45
N GLU A 90 3.83 -7.25 12.23
CA GLU A 90 4.83 -7.06 13.26
C GLU A 90 5.07 -5.58 13.58
N ARG A 91 4.88 -4.70 12.62
CA ARG A 91 5.30 -3.30 12.74
C ARG A 91 4.18 -2.28 12.75
N CYS A 92 2.95 -2.71 12.49
CA CYS A 92 1.81 -1.79 12.44
C CYS A 92 0.81 -2.08 13.54
N SER A 93 0.29 -1.01 14.14
CA SER A 93 -0.84 -1.11 15.06
C SER A 93 -2.10 -1.53 14.29
N PRO A 94 -3.15 -1.99 14.98
CA PRO A 94 -4.41 -2.29 14.31
C PRO A 94 -4.96 -1.13 13.49
N GLU A 95 -4.82 0.11 13.99
CA GLU A 95 -5.28 1.31 13.27
C GLU A 95 -4.51 1.49 11.98
N ARG A 96 -3.19 1.30 12.02
CA ARG A 96 -2.34 1.43 10.85
C ARG A 96 -2.65 0.37 9.81
N ARG A 97 -2.98 -0.82 10.26
CA ARG A 97 -3.37 -1.90 9.34
C ARG A 97 -4.69 -1.57 8.64
N ARG A 98 -5.64 -0.98 9.36
CA ARG A 98 -6.89 -0.53 8.75
C ARG A 98 -6.65 0.59 7.73
N GLU A 99 -5.75 1.52 8.05
CA GLU A 99 -5.36 2.56 7.10
C GLU A 99 -4.76 1.97 5.82
N LEU A 100 -3.97 0.92 5.97
CA LEU A 100 -3.39 0.23 4.82
C LEU A 100 -4.48 -0.39 3.95
N ILE A 101 -5.51 -0.96 4.56
CA ILE A 101 -6.65 -1.48 3.80
C ILE A 101 -7.34 -0.36 3.02
N GLU A 102 -7.48 0.82 3.61
CA GLU A 102 -8.01 1.98 2.87
C GLU A 102 -7.13 2.33 1.67
N MET A 103 -5.81 2.31 1.85
CA MET A 103 -4.88 2.58 0.75
C MET A 103 -5.06 1.56 -0.37
N LEU A 104 -5.23 0.30 -0.03
CA LEU A 104 -5.46 -0.76 -1.01
C LEU A 104 -6.78 -0.55 -1.76
N TRP A 105 -7.84 -0.11 -1.07
CA TRP A 105 -9.09 0.24 -1.74
C TRP A 105 -8.91 1.42 -2.70
N GLU A 106 -8.12 2.42 -2.32
CA GLU A 106 -7.86 3.55 -3.23
C GLU A 106 -7.15 3.09 -4.50
N VAL A 107 -6.18 2.18 -4.37
CA VAL A 107 -5.52 1.59 -5.54
C VAL A 107 -6.52 0.82 -6.39
N ALA A 108 -7.37 0.02 -5.75
CA ALA A 108 -8.35 -0.80 -6.46
C ALA A 108 -9.35 0.05 -7.26
N TYR A 109 -9.71 1.21 -6.74
CA TYR A 109 -10.66 2.10 -7.43
C TYR A 109 -9.98 3.16 -8.31
N ALA A 110 -8.67 3.09 -8.48
CA ALA A 110 -7.93 4.11 -9.24
C ALA A 110 -8.42 4.27 -10.68
N ASP A 111 -8.87 3.20 -11.31
CA ASP A 111 -9.39 3.21 -12.68
C ASP A 111 -10.91 3.40 -12.75
N GLY A 112 -11.53 3.70 -11.62
CA GLY A 112 -12.96 3.96 -11.57
C GLY A 112 -13.87 2.75 -11.38
N GLY A 113 -13.31 1.56 -11.34
CA GLY A 113 -14.08 0.33 -11.13
C GLY A 113 -13.29 -0.71 -10.37
N LEU A 114 -14.00 -1.60 -9.70
CA LEU A 114 -13.37 -2.66 -8.92
C LEU A 114 -13.28 -3.94 -9.74
N ASP A 115 -12.07 -4.43 -9.92
CA ASP A 115 -11.82 -5.72 -10.54
C ASP A 115 -12.07 -6.82 -9.50
N PRO A 116 -12.78 -7.92 -9.87
CA PRO A 116 -12.98 -9.03 -8.94
C PRO A 116 -11.70 -9.62 -8.35
N LEU A 117 -10.60 -9.59 -9.11
CA LEU A 117 -9.31 -10.09 -8.61
C LEU A 117 -8.75 -9.17 -7.53
N GLU A 118 -8.97 -7.87 -7.66
CA GLU A 118 -8.54 -6.90 -6.65
C GLU A 118 -9.35 -7.07 -5.38
N ASP A 119 -10.66 -7.28 -5.50
CA ASP A 119 -11.52 -7.55 -4.35
C ASP A 119 -11.07 -8.82 -3.63
N ALA A 120 -10.78 -9.87 -4.37
CA ALA A 120 -10.28 -11.13 -3.79
C ALA A 120 -8.95 -10.95 -3.08
N MET A 121 -8.05 -10.15 -3.67
CA MET A 121 -6.76 -9.86 -3.05
C MET A 121 -6.94 -9.10 -1.75
N LEU A 122 -7.80 -8.09 -1.74
CA LEU A 122 -8.08 -7.31 -0.53
C LEU A 122 -8.64 -8.18 0.59
N ARG A 123 -9.48 -9.14 0.23
CA ARG A 123 -10.03 -10.09 1.20
C ARG A 123 -8.91 -10.95 1.79
N THR A 124 -8.02 -11.45 0.95
CA THR A 124 -6.89 -12.27 1.37
C THR A 124 -5.96 -11.48 2.28
N VAL A 125 -5.57 -10.29 1.85
CA VAL A 125 -4.68 -9.42 2.62
C VAL A 125 -5.31 -9.05 3.96
N GLY A 126 -6.61 -8.69 3.95
CA GLY A 126 -7.33 -8.37 5.18
C GLY A 126 -7.23 -9.48 6.21
N GLY A 127 -7.41 -10.72 5.76
CA GLY A 127 -7.27 -11.88 6.64
C GLY A 127 -5.85 -12.04 7.18
N LEU A 128 -4.85 -11.77 6.35
CA LEU A 128 -3.45 -11.92 6.73
C LEU A 128 -2.99 -10.85 7.72
N ILE A 129 -3.53 -9.65 7.64
CA ILE A 129 -3.15 -8.55 8.55
C ILE A 129 -4.19 -8.32 9.65
N ASP A 130 -5.07 -9.27 9.83
CA ASP A 130 -6.02 -9.28 10.93
C ASP A 130 -7.00 -8.10 10.92
N VAL A 131 -7.46 -7.74 9.74
CA VAL A 131 -8.53 -6.78 9.54
C VAL A 131 -9.79 -7.57 9.16
N SER A 132 -10.82 -7.46 9.96
CA SER A 132 -12.05 -8.24 9.76
C SER A 132 -12.78 -7.82 8.48
N ASP A 133 -13.68 -8.69 8.02
CA ASP A 133 -14.53 -8.38 6.88
C ASP A 133 -15.34 -7.11 7.10
N HIS A 134 -15.84 -6.94 8.32
CA HIS A 134 -16.60 -5.76 8.69
C HIS A 134 -15.74 -4.49 8.58
N GLU A 135 -14.54 -4.53 9.15
CA GLU A 135 -13.60 -3.41 9.10
C GLU A 135 -13.17 -3.10 7.67
N ARG A 136 -12.95 -4.14 6.89
CA ARG A 136 -12.60 -3.99 5.47
C ARG A 136 -13.72 -3.30 4.71
N GLY A 137 -14.96 -3.71 4.96
CA GLY A 137 -16.12 -3.09 4.34
C GLY A 137 -16.32 -1.64 4.75
N GLU A 138 -16.12 -1.32 6.02
CA GLU A 138 -16.19 0.06 6.50
C GLU A 138 -15.11 0.92 5.84
N ALA A 139 -13.90 0.40 5.72
CA ALA A 139 -12.80 1.09 5.05
C ALA A 139 -13.15 1.39 3.58
N ARG A 140 -13.79 0.43 2.92
CA ARG A 140 -14.26 0.61 1.54
C ARG A 140 -15.22 1.78 1.43
N LEU A 141 -16.19 1.85 2.32
CA LEU A 141 -17.19 2.93 2.31
C LEU A 141 -16.53 4.30 2.53
N ARG A 142 -15.57 4.38 3.44
CA ARG A 142 -14.84 5.63 3.66
C ARG A 142 -14.09 6.07 2.39
N VAL A 143 -13.44 5.14 1.72
CA VAL A 143 -12.71 5.43 0.49
C VAL A 143 -13.66 5.88 -0.61
N LEU A 144 -14.78 5.18 -0.79
CA LEU A 144 -15.78 5.55 -1.81
C LEU A 144 -16.29 6.97 -1.59
N ARG A 145 -16.56 7.34 -0.33
CA ARG A 145 -16.99 8.70 0.00
C ARG A 145 -15.90 9.72 -0.35
N ARG A 146 -14.65 9.43 0.01
CA ARG A 146 -13.54 10.35 -0.30
C ARG A 146 -13.38 10.54 -1.80
N LEU A 147 -13.55 9.48 -2.58
CA LEU A 147 -13.39 9.51 -4.03
C LEU A 147 -14.64 9.97 -4.76
N GLY A 148 -15.75 10.12 -4.07
CA GLY A 148 -17.01 10.53 -4.69
C GLY A 148 -17.63 9.46 -5.58
N ILE A 149 -17.38 8.18 -5.26
CA ILE A 149 -17.89 7.05 -6.04
C ILE A 149 -19.14 6.48 -5.35
N ALA A 150 -20.14 6.12 -6.15
CA ALA A 150 -21.37 5.54 -5.62
C ALA A 150 -21.14 4.13 -5.07
N GLU A 151 -21.91 3.78 -4.03
CA GLU A 151 -21.76 2.50 -3.32
C GLU A 151 -22.18 1.27 -4.11
N THR A 152 -22.66 1.42 -5.30
CA THR A 152 -23.24 0.34 -6.10
C THR A 152 -22.19 -0.49 -6.81
N GLY A 153 -21.23 -0.91 -6.29
CA GLY A 153 -20.33 -1.68 -7.06
C GLY A 153 -19.56 -2.75 -6.25
#